data_fd34079bc4c9b9b18371a2683107dc33
#
_entry.id   fd34079bc4c9b9b18371a2683107dc33
#
_cell.length_a   1.000
_cell.length_b   1.000
_cell.length_c   1.000
_cell.angle_alpha   90.00
_cell.angle_beta   90.00
_cell.angle_gamma   90.00
#
_symmetry.space_group_name_H-M   'P 1'
#
loop_
_entity.id
_entity.type
_entity.pdbx_description
1 polymer ?
#
loop_
_entity_poly.entity_id
_entity_poly.type
_entity_poly.pdbx_seq_one_letter_code
_entity_poly.pdbx_strand_id
1 'polypeptide(L)'
;RQMCIRDRYRTWDDCKSQVFKCEGAEYKSFATEAEAYAYMGAVKDIAQEGESYAYVDGSFNAATGVYGFGGFLMYKDNKYILSGSGDDKEMASMRNVAGEILGSMAAVQKAIELGIESIDVYFDYMGIRAWALGEWKRNKKGTIAYYDYMQSVKDKITVNFVKVKGHSGVEGNEEADRLAKKAVGIL
;
A
#
# COMPACT_ATOMS: atom_id res chain seq x y z
N ARG A 1 2.29 21.94 23.21
CA ARG A 1 2.10 20.94 22.12
C ARG A 1 1.41 19.73 22.75
N GLN A 2 0.11 19.56 22.50
CA GLN A 2 -0.60 18.35 22.87
C GLN A 2 -0.07 17.22 21.98
N MET A 3 0.46 16.18 22.61
CA MET A 3 0.78 14.94 21.90
C MET A 3 -0.53 14.25 21.53
N CYS A 4 -0.71 13.91 20.27
CA CYS A 4 -1.81 13.07 19.84
C CYS A 4 -1.59 11.67 20.43
N ILE A 5 -2.32 11.36 21.50
CA ILE A 5 -2.31 10.02 22.09
C ILE A 5 -3.34 9.20 21.28
N ARG A 6 -2.89 8.11 20.71
CA ARG A 6 -3.75 7.10 20.10
C ARG A 6 -3.85 5.94 21.05
N ASP A 7 -5.06 5.72 21.58
CA ASP A 7 -5.27 4.69 22.59
C ASP A 7 -6.61 3.95 22.37
N ARG A 8 -6.80 2.87 23.10
CA ARG A 8 -7.95 1.98 23.01
C ARG A 8 -8.60 1.87 24.37
N TYR A 9 -9.92 1.96 24.38
CA TYR A 9 -10.72 1.88 25.58
C TYR A 9 -11.78 0.80 25.42
N ARG A 10 -12.06 0.06 26.48
CA ARG A 10 -13.11 -0.96 26.47
C ARG A 10 -14.50 -0.40 26.72
N THR A 11 -14.57 0.79 27.29
CA THR A 11 -15.82 1.49 27.55
C THR A 11 -15.83 2.88 26.95
N TRP A 12 -17.02 3.38 26.65
CA TRP A 12 -17.18 4.75 26.18
C TRP A 12 -16.76 5.79 27.21
N ASP A 13 -17.02 5.52 28.50
CA ASP A 13 -16.69 6.47 29.59
C ASP A 13 -15.18 6.66 29.68
N ASP A 14 -14.39 5.60 29.54
CA ASP A 14 -12.93 5.69 29.52
C ASP A 14 -12.44 6.50 28.32
N CYS A 15 -12.95 6.20 27.12
CA CYS A 15 -12.63 6.96 25.90
C CYS A 15 -13.02 8.43 26.04
N LYS A 16 -14.24 8.71 26.51
CA LYS A 16 -14.78 10.06 26.70
C LYS A 16 -13.91 10.89 27.64
N SER A 17 -13.39 10.30 28.68
CA SER A 17 -12.51 11.03 29.66
C SER A 17 -11.25 11.57 28.99
N GLN A 18 -10.76 10.90 27.92
CA GLN A 18 -9.53 11.27 27.21
C GLN A 18 -9.79 12.22 26.03
N VAL A 19 -10.93 12.08 25.36
CA VAL A 19 -11.26 12.91 24.18
C VAL A 19 -12.08 14.16 24.54
N PHE A 20 -12.62 14.24 25.76
CA PHE A 20 -13.45 15.36 26.19
C PHE A 20 -12.63 16.65 26.23
N LYS A 21 -13.07 17.67 25.47
CA LYS A 21 -12.38 18.96 25.27
C LYS A 21 -11.05 18.87 24.51
N CYS A 22 -10.74 17.74 23.84
CA CYS A 22 -9.66 17.68 22.87
C CYS A 22 -10.15 18.15 21.51
N GLU A 23 -9.71 19.30 21.06
CA GLU A 23 -10.03 19.83 19.71
C GLU A 23 -9.40 18.93 18.65
N GLY A 24 -10.21 18.44 17.68
CA GLY A 24 -9.75 17.53 16.63
C GLY A 24 -9.65 16.06 17.05
N ALA A 25 -10.17 15.66 18.22
CA ALA A 25 -10.18 14.26 18.62
C ALA A 25 -11.11 13.43 17.72
N GLU A 26 -10.56 12.40 17.08
CA GLU A 26 -11.32 11.41 16.33
C GLU A 26 -11.47 10.14 17.15
N TYR A 27 -12.69 9.59 17.22
CA TYR A 27 -12.97 8.33 17.89
C TYR A 27 -13.98 7.49 17.10
N LYS A 28 -13.88 6.18 17.20
CA LYS A 28 -14.76 5.23 16.52
C LYS A 28 -15.00 4.02 17.40
N SER A 29 -16.24 3.53 17.43
CA SER A 29 -16.60 2.28 18.11
C SER A 29 -16.56 1.10 17.15
N PHE A 30 -16.22 -0.08 17.67
CA PHE A 30 -16.15 -1.34 16.93
C PHE A 30 -16.91 -2.41 17.70
N ALA A 31 -17.48 -3.38 16.97
CA ALA A 31 -18.22 -4.48 17.58
C ALA A 31 -17.28 -5.52 18.21
N THR A 32 -16.05 -5.65 17.66
CA THR A 32 -15.04 -6.60 18.13
C THR A 32 -13.70 -5.91 18.38
N GLU A 33 -12.91 -6.49 19.29
CA GLU A 33 -11.54 -6.04 19.54
C GLU A 33 -10.66 -6.22 18.29
N ALA A 34 -10.90 -7.28 17.50
CA ALA A 34 -10.19 -7.52 16.24
C ALA A 34 -10.42 -6.40 15.20
N GLU A 35 -11.65 -5.89 15.09
CA GLU A 35 -11.96 -4.74 14.22
C GLU A 35 -11.29 -3.45 14.72
N ALA A 36 -11.25 -3.23 16.03
CA ALA A 36 -10.54 -2.11 16.63
C ALA A 36 -9.03 -2.20 16.37
N TYR A 37 -8.45 -3.39 16.51
CA TYR A 37 -7.05 -3.65 16.16
C TYR A 37 -6.79 -3.48 14.67
N ALA A 38 -7.69 -3.95 13.79
CA ALA A 38 -7.58 -3.75 12.35
C ALA A 38 -7.65 -2.26 11.96
N TYR A 39 -8.52 -1.50 12.61
CA TYR A 39 -8.63 -0.05 12.42
C TYR A 39 -7.41 0.70 12.96
N MET A 40 -6.94 0.33 14.14
CA MET A 40 -5.72 0.88 14.74
C MET A 40 -4.48 0.36 14.03
N GLY A 41 -4.48 -0.86 13.51
CA GLY A 41 -3.41 -1.45 12.72
C GLY A 41 -3.36 -0.93 11.28
N ALA A 42 -4.47 -0.38 10.75
CA ALA A 42 -4.44 0.49 9.56
C ALA A 42 -3.78 1.86 9.87
N VAL A 43 -3.58 2.13 11.14
CA VAL A 43 -2.81 3.22 11.74
C VAL A 43 -1.80 2.61 12.73
N LYS A 44 -1.21 1.47 12.40
CA LYS A 44 0.09 1.16 12.99
C LYS A 44 0.97 2.33 12.59
N ASP A 45 1.29 3.16 13.57
CA ASP A 45 2.49 3.95 13.53
C ASP A 45 3.51 3.12 12.81
N ILE A 46 4.04 3.67 11.69
CA ILE A 46 5.22 3.19 11.04
C ILE A 46 5.68 1.94 11.76
N ALA A 47 5.04 0.81 11.41
CA ALA A 47 5.42 -0.47 11.97
C ALA A 47 6.92 -0.46 11.79
N GLN A 48 7.69 -0.85 12.80
CA GLN A 48 9.09 -1.08 12.57
C GLN A 48 9.16 -1.75 11.22
N GLU A 49 9.57 -0.94 10.22
CA GLU A 49 9.68 -1.39 8.86
C GLU A 49 10.47 -2.68 8.96
N GLY A 50 9.90 -3.79 8.49
CA GLY A 50 10.56 -5.07 8.57
C GLY A 50 11.95 -4.94 7.93
N GLU A 51 12.81 -5.89 8.11
CA GLU A 51 14.15 -5.90 7.50
C GLU A 51 14.09 -5.72 5.96
N SER A 52 12.92 -5.98 5.37
CA SER A 52 12.62 -5.82 3.94
C SER A 52 11.19 -5.31 3.73
N TYR A 53 11.08 -4.16 3.09
CA TYR A 53 9.78 -3.55 2.79
C TYR A 53 9.82 -2.74 1.48
N ALA A 54 8.65 -2.55 0.87
CA ALA A 54 8.48 -1.73 -0.30
C ALA A 54 7.25 -0.82 -0.16
N TYR A 55 7.37 0.41 -0.66
CA TYR A 55 6.27 1.30 -0.92
C TYR A 55 6.02 1.37 -2.43
N VAL A 56 4.78 1.24 -2.85
CA VAL A 56 4.39 1.30 -4.27
C VAL A 56 3.14 2.14 -4.45
N ASP A 57 3.12 2.89 -5.54
CA ASP A 57 1.96 3.68 -5.94
C ASP A 57 1.84 3.70 -7.46
N GLY A 58 0.63 3.97 -7.96
CA GLY A 58 0.31 4.05 -9.37
C GLY A 58 -0.12 5.43 -9.80
N SER A 59 0.26 5.82 -11.02
CA SER A 59 -0.16 7.08 -11.62
C SER A 59 -0.66 6.88 -13.05
N PHE A 60 -1.46 7.82 -13.54
CA PHE A 60 -2.01 7.82 -14.88
C PHE A 60 -2.02 9.22 -15.47
N ASN A 61 -1.39 9.40 -16.62
CA ASN A 61 -1.42 10.65 -17.36
C ASN A 61 -2.60 10.63 -18.35
N ALA A 62 -3.65 11.38 -18.02
CA ALA A 62 -4.87 11.44 -18.83
C ALA A 62 -4.65 12.09 -20.21
N ALA A 63 -3.63 12.93 -20.37
CA ALA A 63 -3.33 13.59 -21.64
C ALA A 63 -2.66 12.65 -22.63
N THR A 64 -1.82 11.72 -22.15
CA THR A 64 -1.05 10.79 -23.00
C THR A 64 -1.63 9.37 -23.01
N GLY A 65 -2.48 9.02 -22.04
CA GLY A 65 -2.98 7.66 -21.83
C GLY A 65 -1.96 6.71 -21.20
N VAL A 66 -0.81 7.21 -20.76
CA VAL A 66 0.25 6.44 -20.11
C VAL A 66 -0.09 6.18 -18.67
N TYR A 67 -0.03 4.92 -18.24
CA TYR A 67 -0.06 4.50 -16.85
C TYR A 67 1.35 4.15 -16.39
N GLY A 68 1.61 4.25 -15.10
CA GLY A 68 2.93 3.92 -14.57
C GLY A 68 2.91 3.70 -13.08
N PHE A 69 4.03 3.23 -12.58
CA PHE A 69 4.25 3.02 -11.16
C PHE A 69 5.55 3.65 -10.71
N GLY A 70 5.57 3.98 -9.44
CA GLY A 70 6.74 4.40 -8.72
C GLY A 70 6.76 3.77 -7.34
N GLY A 71 7.94 3.66 -6.78
CA GLY A 71 8.13 3.10 -5.46
C GLY A 71 9.60 2.82 -5.17
N PHE A 72 9.81 2.16 -4.06
CA PHE A 72 11.14 1.67 -3.68
C PHE A 72 11.02 0.43 -2.80
N LEU A 73 12.08 -0.38 -2.80
CA LEU A 73 12.27 -1.49 -1.90
C LEU A 73 13.48 -1.21 -1.03
N MET A 74 13.34 -1.37 0.28
CA MET A 74 14.43 -1.33 1.26
C MET A 74 14.82 -2.74 1.67
N TYR A 75 16.11 -3.03 1.65
CA TYR A 75 16.68 -4.28 2.14
C TYR A 75 18.12 -4.08 2.57
N LYS A 76 18.46 -4.46 3.81
CA LYS A 76 19.84 -4.35 4.39
C LYS A 76 20.43 -2.95 4.15
N ASP A 77 19.69 -1.91 4.53
CA ASP A 77 20.05 -0.49 4.38
C ASP A 77 20.22 -0.01 2.93
N ASN A 78 19.93 -0.84 1.93
CA ASN A 78 19.95 -0.46 0.53
C ASN A 78 18.55 -0.12 0.03
N LYS A 79 18.44 1.00 -0.68
CA LYS A 79 17.23 1.45 -1.34
C LYS A 79 17.27 1.15 -2.82
N TYR A 80 16.32 0.36 -3.31
CA TYR A 80 16.16 0.01 -4.71
C TYR A 80 14.94 0.75 -5.27
N ILE A 81 15.16 1.68 -6.18
CA ILE A 81 14.07 2.43 -6.82
C ILE A 81 13.34 1.54 -7.81
N LEU A 82 12.02 1.55 -7.74
CA LEU A 82 11.11 0.84 -8.62
C LEU A 82 10.34 1.88 -9.44
N SER A 83 10.41 1.76 -10.77
CA SER A 83 9.71 2.70 -11.65
C SER A 83 9.49 2.06 -13.01
N GLY A 84 8.35 2.31 -13.61
CA GLY A 84 8.04 1.86 -14.96
C GLY A 84 6.72 2.45 -15.46
N SER A 85 6.52 2.40 -16.76
CA SER A 85 5.31 2.89 -17.40
C SER A 85 4.93 2.04 -18.61
N GLY A 86 3.68 2.18 -19.06
CA GLY A 86 3.16 1.51 -20.25
C GLY A 86 1.98 2.27 -20.84
N ASP A 87 1.62 1.88 -22.07
CA ASP A 87 0.58 2.52 -22.87
C ASP A 87 -0.42 1.50 -23.46
N ASP A 88 -0.36 0.22 -23.02
CA ASP A 88 -1.35 -0.78 -23.43
C ASP A 88 -2.76 -0.30 -23.10
N LYS A 89 -3.63 -0.25 -24.12
CA LYS A 89 -4.97 0.38 -24.00
C LYS A 89 -5.88 -0.34 -23.00
N GLU A 90 -5.76 -1.65 -22.87
CA GLU A 90 -6.57 -2.42 -21.95
C GLU A 90 -6.14 -2.14 -20.51
N MET A 91 -4.82 -2.15 -20.25
CA MET A 91 -4.26 -1.75 -18.96
C MET A 91 -4.55 -0.27 -18.64
N ALA A 92 -4.40 0.63 -19.60
CA ALA A 92 -4.70 2.05 -19.46
C ALA A 92 -6.15 2.33 -19.06
N SER A 93 -7.10 1.43 -19.41
CA SER A 93 -8.49 1.51 -18.95
C SER A 93 -8.65 1.38 -17.42
N MET A 94 -7.64 0.87 -16.73
CA MET A 94 -7.59 0.76 -15.27
C MET A 94 -6.93 1.99 -14.62
N ARG A 95 -6.39 2.91 -15.42
CA ARG A 95 -5.77 4.18 -14.98
C ARG A 95 -4.63 3.92 -13.98
N ASN A 96 -4.58 4.66 -12.86
CA ASN A 96 -3.58 4.50 -11.80
C ASN A 96 -3.54 3.08 -11.22
N VAL A 97 -4.67 2.37 -11.17
CA VAL A 97 -4.73 0.99 -10.67
C VAL A 97 -3.83 0.05 -11.48
N ALA A 98 -3.67 0.27 -12.79
CA ALA A 98 -2.72 -0.49 -13.61
C ALA A 98 -1.27 -0.29 -13.10
N GLY A 99 -0.91 0.94 -12.75
CA GLY A 99 0.38 1.26 -12.16
C GLY A 99 0.60 0.57 -10.82
N GLU A 100 -0.39 0.63 -9.91
CA GLU A 100 -0.29 -0.01 -8.60
C GLU A 100 -0.09 -1.52 -8.69
N ILE A 101 -0.81 -2.20 -9.60
CA ILE A 101 -0.62 -3.63 -9.88
C ILE A 101 0.82 -3.90 -10.34
N LEU A 102 1.31 -3.15 -11.32
CA LEU A 102 2.67 -3.34 -11.84
C LEU A 102 3.73 -3.00 -10.80
N GLY A 103 3.52 -1.98 -10.00
CA GLY A 103 4.42 -1.60 -8.90
C GLY A 103 4.52 -2.70 -7.84
N SER A 104 3.39 -3.29 -7.46
CA SER A 104 3.37 -4.43 -6.54
C SER A 104 4.10 -5.65 -7.12
N MET A 105 3.87 -5.98 -8.39
CA MET A 105 4.60 -7.07 -9.06
C MET A 105 6.10 -6.79 -9.13
N ALA A 106 6.50 -5.56 -9.45
CA ALA A 106 7.91 -5.16 -9.52
C ALA A 106 8.60 -5.25 -8.14
N ALA A 107 7.92 -4.88 -7.06
CA ALA A 107 8.44 -5.01 -5.71
C ALA A 107 8.67 -6.48 -5.33
N VAL A 108 7.71 -7.35 -5.59
CA VAL A 108 7.81 -8.79 -5.31
C VAL A 108 8.89 -9.44 -6.19
N GLN A 109 8.94 -9.10 -7.48
CA GLN A 109 9.99 -9.60 -8.39
C GLN A 109 11.38 -9.21 -7.91
N LYS A 110 11.56 -7.93 -7.51
CA LYS A 110 12.84 -7.43 -7.00
C LYS A 110 13.24 -8.11 -5.70
N ALA A 111 12.30 -8.36 -4.81
CA ALA A 111 12.54 -9.09 -3.58
C ALA A 111 13.02 -10.53 -3.84
N ILE A 112 12.40 -11.23 -4.80
CA ILE A 112 12.83 -12.58 -5.21
C ILE A 112 14.26 -12.54 -5.80
N GLU A 113 14.58 -11.57 -6.66
CA GLU A 113 15.92 -11.39 -7.22
C GLU A 113 17.00 -11.18 -6.15
N LEU A 114 16.63 -10.52 -5.05
CA LEU A 114 17.51 -10.26 -3.91
C LEU A 114 17.59 -11.43 -2.91
N GLY A 115 16.83 -12.51 -3.15
CA GLY A 115 16.77 -13.66 -2.25
C GLY A 115 16.03 -13.37 -0.94
N ILE A 116 15.10 -12.43 -0.93
CA ILE A 116 14.29 -12.06 0.24
C ILE A 116 13.20 -13.11 0.43
N GLU A 117 13.11 -13.69 1.65
CA GLU A 117 12.11 -14.71 1.97
C GLU A 117 10.75 -14.12 2.34
N SER A 118 10.73 -12.91 2.90
CA SER A 118 9.51 -12.20 3.30
C SER A 118 9.64 -10.70 3.07
N ILE A 119 8.60 -10.07 2.51
CA ILE A 119 8.55 -8.64 2.24
C ILE A 119 7.23 -8.03 2.70
N ASP A 120 7.28 -6.84 3.29
CA ASP A 120 6.13 -6.01 3.57
C ASP A 120 5.89 -5.05 2.39
N VAL A 121 4.74 -5.16 1.72
CA VAL A 121 4.35 -4.28 0.62
C VAL A 121 3.32 -3.27 1.12
N TYR A 122 3.71 -2.01 1.18
CA TYR A 122 2.89 -0.88 1.58
C TYR A 122 2.16 -0.30 0.36
N PHE A 123 0.85 -0.16 0.45
CA PHE A 123 -0.02 0.29 -0.65
C PHE A 123 -1.24 1.04 -0.10
N ASP A 124 -1.90 1.86 -0.91
CA ASP A 124 -3.09 2.61 -0.48
C ASP A 124 -4.41 2.16 -1.12
N TYR A 125 -4.38 1.38 -2.20
CA TYR A 125 -5.58 0.84 -2.84
C TYR A 125 -5.84 -0.62 -2.49
N MET A 126 -6.97 -0.90 -1.83
CA MET A 126 -7.34 -2.24 -1.30
C MET A 126 -7.33 -3.37 -2.33
N GLY A 127 -7.52 -3.05 -3.62
CA GLY A 127 -7.48 -4.02 -4.70
C GLY A 127 -6.17 -4.78 -4.81
N ILE A 128 -5.04 -4.16 -4.41
CA ILE A 128 -3.71 -4.79 -4.45
C ILE A 128 -3.69 -6.06 -3.61
N ARG A 129 -4.17 -6.00 -2.38
CA ARG A 129 -4.29 -7.16 -1.52
C ARG A 129 -5.41 -8.10 -1.97
N ALA A 130 -6.59 -7.54 -2.22
CA ALA A 130 -7.79 -8.34 -2.45
C ALA A 130 -7.71 -9.18 -3.74
N TRP A 131 -7.08 -8.68 -4.79
CA TRP A 131 -6.84 -9.48 -6.00
C TRP A 131 -5.72 -10.49 -5.83
N ALA A 132 -4.63 -10.12 -5.17
CA ALA A 132 -3.51 -11.04 -4.91
C ALA A 132 -3.96 -12.28 -4.14
N LEU A 133 -4.84 -12.12 -3.16
CA LEU A 133 -5.38 -13.19 -2.33
C LEU A 133 -6.64 -13.87 -2.91
N GLY A 134 -7.17 -13.36 -4.04
CA GLY A 134 -8.37 -13.92 -4.68
C GLY A 134 -9.69 -13.54 -4.00
N GLU A 135 -9.68 -12.56 -3.09
CA GLU A 135 -10.88 -12.09 -2.37
C GLU A 135 -11.86 -11.33 -3.28
N TRP A 136 -11.34 -10.62 -4.29
CA TRP A 136 -12.15 -9.90 -5.27
C TRP A 136 -12.19 -10.61 -6.62
N LYS A 137 -13.32 -10.48 -7.33
CA LYS A 137 -13.46 -10.95 -8.71
C LYS A 137 -12.48 -10.21 -9.64
N ARG A 138 -11.92 -10.93 -10.59
CA ARG A 138 -10.95 -10.47 -11.57
C ARG A 138 -11.58 -10.49 -12.96
N ASN A 139 -11.98 -9.32 -13.44
CA ASN A 139 -12.70 -9.16 -14.72
C ASN A 139 -11.86 -8.42 -15.78
N LYS A 140 -10.68 -7.94 -15.41
CA LYS A 140 -9.75 -7.24 -16.29
C LYS A 140 -8.49 -8.07 -16.47
N LYS A 141 -7.90 -8.01 -17.67
CA LYS A 141 -6.65 -8.71 -17.99
C LYS A 141 -5.56 -8.45 -16.94
N GLY A 142 -5.38 -7.18 -16.54
CA GLY A 142 -4.39 -6.81 -15.53
C GLY A 142 -4.65 -7.46 -14.17
N THR A 143 -5.90 -7.53 -13.70
CA THR A 143 -6.22 -8.15 -12.41
C THR A 143 -6.09 -9.68 -12.44
N ILE A 144 -6.37 -10.31 -13.59
CA ILE A 144 -6.17 -11.74 -13.81
C ILE A 144 -4.67 -12.04 -13.79
N ALA A 145 -3.89 -11.34 -14.61
CA ALA A 145 -2.43 -11.52 -14.69
C ALA A 145 -1.73 -11.27 -13.34
N TYR A 146 -2.21 -10.28 -12.58
CA TYR A 146 -1.70 -10.00 -11.24
C TYR A 146 -1.91 -11.17 -10.27
N TYR A 147 -3.13 -11.70 -10.23
CA TYR A 147 -3.44 -12.87 -9.41
C TYR A 147 -2.59 -14.07 -9.81
N ASP A 148 -2.53 -14.39 -11.11
CA ASP A 148 -1.76 -15.53 -11.62
C ASP A 148 -0.27 -15.40 -11.26
N TYR A 149 0.29 -14.18 -11.39
CA TYR A 149 1.65 -13.89 -10.97
C TYR A 149 1.83 -14.15 -9.46
N MET A 150 0.97 -13.58 -8.62
CA MET A 150 1.07 -13.74 -7.16
C MET A 150 0.94 -15.21 -6.74
N GLN A 151 0.07 -16.00 -7.40
CA GLN A 151 -0.02 -17.44 -7.17
C GLN A 151 1.26 -18.18 -7.62
N SER A 152 1.90 -17.76 -8.70
CA SER A 152 3.13 -18.40 -9.21
C SER A 152 4.36 -18.19 -8.32
N VAL A 153 4.34 -17.18 -7.46
CA VAL A 153 5.47 -16.82 -6.59
C VAL A 153 5.23 -17.12 -5.10
N LYS A 154 4.03 -17.55 -4.70
CA LYS A 154 3.65 -17.78 -3.30
C LYS A 154 4.55 -18.74 -2.52
N ASP A 155 5.16 -19.70 -3.23
CA ASP A 155 6.08 -20.68 -2.65
C ASP A 155 7.55 -20.19 -2.65
N LYS A 156 7.81 -19.02 -3.23
CA LYS A 156 9.14 -18.42 -3.32
C LYS A 156 9.37 -17.30 -2.33
N ILE A 157 8.31 -16.59 -1.94
CA ILE A 157 8.38 -15.43 -1.06
C ILE A 157 7.07 -15.25 -0.30
N THR A 158 7.16 -14.87 0.96
CA THR A 158 6.02 -14.43 1.75
C THR A 158 5.79 -12.94 1.52
N VAL A 159 4.60 -12.57 1.04
CA VAL A 159 4.21 -11.17 0.83
C VAL A 159 3.20 -10.75 1.87
N ASN A 160 3.58 -9.81 2.72
CA ASN A 160 2.69 -9.17 3.70
C ASN A 160 2.15 -7.87 3.12
N PHE A 161 0.84 -7.77 2.99
CA PHE A 161 0.18 -6.59 2.46
C PHE A 161 -0.16 -5.61 3.57
N VAL A 162 0.48 -4.43 3.57
CA VAL A 162 0.29 -3.39 4.59
C VAL A 162 -0.41 -2.18 3.97
N LYS A 163 -1.69 -2.01 4.31
CA LYS A 163 -2.46 -0.88 3.80
C LYS A 163 -2.10 0.40 4.55
N VAL A 164 -1.74 1.44 3.81
CA VAL A 164 -1.58 2.80 4.31
C VAL A 164 -2.76 3.68 3.86
N LYS A 165 -2.94 4.81 4.51
CA LYS A 165 -3.90 5.82 4.06
C LYS A 165 -3.20 6.72 3.04
N GLY A 166 -3.73 6.81 1.83
CA GLY A 166 -3.22 7.70 0.80
C GLY A 166 -3.22 9.17 1.26
N HIS A 167 -2.21 9.92 0.87
CA HIS A 167 -2.04 11.35 1.18
C HIS A 167 -2.14 11.69 2.67
N SER A 168 -1.62 10.85 3.54
CA SER A 168 -1.69 11.02 4.99
C SER A 168 -0.36 11.49 5.62
N GLY A 169 0.62 11.86 4.80
CA GLY A 169 1.94 12.30 5.26
C GLY A 169 2.88 11.14 5.63
N VAL A 170 2.55 9.91 5.23
CA VAL A 170 3.48 8.77 5.33
C VAL A 170 4.58 8.98 4.29
N GLU A 171 5.80 9.27 4.72
CA GLU A 171 6.92 9.69 3.86
C GLU A 171 7.18 8.70 2.72
N GLY A 172 7.19 7.39 3.00
CA GLY A 172 7.38 6.36 1.99
C GLY A 172 6.28 6.34 0.91
N ASN A 173 5.02 6.57 1.30
CA ASN A 173 3.90 6.63 0.35
C ASN A 173 3.97 7.90 -0.50
N GLU A 174 4.32 9.05 0.08
CA GLU A 174 4.50 10.31 -0.65
C GLU A 174 5.68 10.22 -1.64
N GLU A 175 6.74 9.51 -1.30
CA GLU A 175 7.86 9.25 -2.22
C GLU A 175 7.42 8.34 -3.38
N ALA A 176 6.66 7.27 -3.11
CA ALA A 176 6.12 6.38 -4.12
C ALA A 176 5.21 7.14 -5.11
N ASP A 177 4.28 7.96 -4.61
CA ASP A 177 3.41 8.84 -5.42
C ASP A 177 4.24 9.76 -6.34
N ARG A 178 5.26 10.43 -5.79
CA ARG A 178 6.14 11.30 -6.57
C ARG A 178 6.88 10.53 -7.69
N LEU A 179 7.38 9.34 -7.38
CA LEU A 179 8.05 8.49 -8.36
C LEU A 179 7.08 7.98 -9.44
N ALA A 180 5.84 7.63 -9.07
CA ALA A 180 4.80 7.20 -10.00
C ALA A 180 4.40 8.35 -10.96
N LYS A 181 4.23 9.57 -10.46
CA LYS A 181 3.95 10.76 -11.27
C LYS A 181 5.07 11.07 -12.25
N LYS A 182 6.33 10.95 -11.81
CA LYS A 182 7.50 11.10 -12.67
C LYS A 182 7.54 10.04 -13.77
N ALA A 183 7.18 8.80 -13.48
CA ALA A 183 7.17 7.70 -14.44
C ALA A 183 6.20 7.93 -15.62
N VAL A 184 5.14 8.71 -15.43
CA VAL A 184 4.14 9.03 -16.47
C VAL A 184 4.25 10.44 -17.02
N GLY A 185 5.31 11.19 -16.64
CA GLY A 185 5.58 12.53 -17.15
C GLY A 185 4.60 13.62 -16.67
N ILE A 186 4.08 13.48 -15.42
CA ILE A 186 3.27 14.52 -14.75
C ILE A 186 4.15 15.45 -13.92
N LEU A 187 5.31 14.98 -13.46
CA LEU A 187 6.35 15.74 -12.76
C LEU A 187 7.64 15.77 -13.57
#